data_2a9660ae16671b3b13ae6b573ff8b94f
#
_entry.id   2a9660ae16671b3b13ae6b573ff8b94f
#
_cell.length_a   1.000
_cell.length_b   1.000
_cell.length_c   1.000
_cell.angle_alpha   90.00
_cell.angle_beta   90.00
_cell.angle_gamma   90.00
#
_symmetry.space_group_name_H-M   'P 1'
#
loop_
_entity.id
_entity.type
_entity.pdbx_description
1 polymer ?
#
loop_
_entity_poly.entity_id
_entity_poly.type
_entity_poly.pdbx_seq_one_letter_code
_entity_poly.pdbx_strand_id
1 'polypeptide(L)' 'MPEKKSDVVRRLVAAGEYQKALGIAKDFRLGIGQEERNAMRLAYECMVWPDFYKQVGRDVRSEIKVGVEVLVKLYGA' A
#
# COMPACT_ATOMS: atom_id res chain seq x y z
N MET A 1 13.11 -3.08 22.46
CA MET A 1 11.65 -3.05 22.27
C MET A 1 11.32 -3.34 20.80
N PRO A 2 10.30 -4.14 20.54
CA PRO A 2 9.92 -4.35 19.15
C PRO A 2 9.37 -3.05 18.56
N GLU A 3 9.77 -2.76 17.34
CA GLU A 3 9.25 -1.62 16.59
C GLU A 3 7.76 -1.78 16.36
N LYS A 4 7.03 -0.67 16.41
CA LYS A 4 5.62 -0.66 15.98
C LYS A 4 5.56 -0.90 14.47
N LYS A 5 4.52 -1.60 14.02
CA LYS A 5 4.34 -1.84 12.59
C LYS A 5 4.27 -0.55 11.79
N SER A 6 3.67 0.50 12.36
CA SER A 6 3.62 1.80 11.70
C SER A 6 5.01 2.41 11.49
N ASP A 7 5.93 2.21 12.42
CA ASP A 7 7.30 2.68 12.28
C ASP A 7 8.05 1.92 11.19
N VAL A 8 7.79 0.61 11.10
CA VAL A 8 8.35 -0.22 10.03
C VAL A 8 7.87 0.27 8.68
N VAL A 9 6.57 0.56 8.56
CA VAL A 9 5.98 1.07 7.31
C VAL A 9 6.62 2.41 6.93
N ARG A 10 6.78 3.33 7.88
CA ARG A 10 7.42 4.62 7.62
C ARG A 10 8.84 4.46 7.10
N ARG A 11 9.59 3.54 7.69
CA ARG A 11 10.95 3.27 7.26
C ARG A 11 10.99 2.70 5.85
N LEU A 12 10.08 1.77 5.54
CA LEU A 12 9.99 1.19 4.20
C LEU A 12 9.60 2.24 3.15
N VAL A 13 8.68 3.14 3.49
CA VAL A 13 8.30 4.24 2.60
C VAL A 13 9.50 5.16 2.34
N ALA A 14 10.24 5.50 3.38
CA ALA A 14 11.43 6.34 3.24
C ALA A 14 12.50 5.69 2.37
N ALA A 15 12.58 4.36 2.41
CA ALA A 15 13.53 3.59 1.59
C ALA A 15 13.01 3.33 0.17
N GLY A 16 11.77 3.73 -0.15
CA GLY A 16 11.17 3.49 -1.47
C GLY A 16 10.67 2.06 -1.66
N GLU A 17 10.58 1.27 -0.61
CA GLU A 17 10.10 -0.11 -0.69
C GLU A 17 8.58 -0.17 -0.49
N TYR A 18 7.86 0.36 -1.47
CA TYR A 18 6.41 0.53 -1.38
C TYR A 18 5.66 -0.79 -1.33
N GLN A 19 6.12 -1.81 -2.04
CA GLN A 19 5.44 -3.11 -2.04
C GLN A 19 5.43 -3.72 -0.63
N LYS A 20 6.57 -3.72 0.05
CA LYS A 20 6.66 -4.23 1.42
C LYS A 20 5.84 -3.39 2.38
N ALA A 21 5.89 -2.07 2.22
CA ALA A 21 5.13 -1.15 3.06
C ALA A 21 3.63 -1.39 2.90
N LEU A 22 3.15 -1.51 1.66
CA LEU A 22 1.75 -1.80 1.38
C LEU A 22 1.32 -3.15 1.95
N GLY A 23 2.20 -4.16 1.86
CA GLY A 23 1.93 -5.48 2.40
C GLY A 23 1.66 -5.49 3.90
N ILE A 24 2.27 -4.56 4.63
CA ILE A 24 2.04 -4.40 6.07
C ILE A 24 0.84 -3.48 6.32
N ALA A 25 0.81 -2.33 5.65
CA ALA A 25 -0.19 -1.29 5.90
C ALA A 25 -1.61 -1.70 5.53
N LYS A 26 -1.77 -2.56 4.52
CA LYS A 26 -3.10 -3.01 4.06
C LYS A 26 -3.89 -3.72 5.16
N ASP A 27 -3.21 -4.25 6.17
CA ASP A 27 -3.85 -4.97 7.27
C ASP A 27 -4.12 -4.09 8.49
N PHE A 28 -3.71 -2.82 8.45
CA PHE A 28 -3.96 -1.89 9.55
C PHE A 28 -5.44 -1.52 9.59
N ARG A 29 -6.03 -1.54 10.80
CA ARG A 29 -7.44 -1.24 10.99
C ARG A 29 -7.67 0.05 11.76
N LEU A 30 -6.73 0.45 12.60
CA LEU A 30 -6.86 1.65 13.42
C LEU A 30 -6.26 2.85 12.72
N GLY A 31 -6.99 3.95 12.71
CA GLY A 31 -6.51 5.21 12.16
C GLY A 31 -6.54 5.31 10.63
N ILE A 32 -7.08 4.31 9.95
CA ILE A 32 -7.14 4.28 8.49
C ILE A 32 -8.58 4.05 8.05
N GLY A 33 -9.07 4.90 7.14
CA GLY A 33 -10.39 4.74 6.55
C GLY A 33 -10.48 3.50 5.67
N GLN A 34 -11.70 3.00 5.50
CA GLN A 34 -11.93 1.82 4.67
C GLN A 34 -11.49 2.04 3.22
N GLU A 35 -11.78 3.22 2.67
CA GLU A 35 -11.39 3.54 1.30
C GLU A 35 -9.87 3.56 1.13
N GLU A 36 -9.17 4.14 2.09
CA GLU A 36 -7.71 4.19 2.08
C GLU A 36 -7.11 2.80 2.18
N ARG A 37 -7.65 1.96 3.05
CA ARG A 37 -7.21 0.58 3.20
C ARG A 37 -7.47 -0.23 1.93
N ASN A 38 -8.64 -0.05 1.32
CA ASN A 38 -8.97 -0.74 0.07
C ASN A 38 -8.04 -0.32 -1.07
N ALA A 39 -7.70 0.96 -1.16
CA ALA A 39 -6.76 1.47 -2.17
C ALA A 39 -5.37 0.84 -1.99
N MET A 40 -4.90 0.76 -0.75
CA MET A 40 -3.60 0.15 -0.46
C MET A 40 -3.59 -1.35 -0.75
N ARG A 41 -4.67 -2.05 -0.39
CA ARG A 41 -4.80 -3.47 -0.67
C ARG A 41 -4.79 -3.74 -2.18
N LEU A 42 -5.58 -2.97 -2.93
CA LEU A 42 -5.65 -3.14 -4.38
C LEU A 42 -4.31 -2.85 -5.03
N ALA A 43 -3.62 -1.81 -4.60
CA ALA A 43 -2.29 -1.49 -5.12
C ALA A 43 -1.31 -2.63 -4.85
N TYR A 44 -1.33 -3.19 -3.66
CA TYR A 44 -0.48 -4.33 -3.31
C TYR A 44 -0.78 -5.53 -4.21
N GLU A 45 -2.05 -5.87 -4.38
CA GLU A 45 -2.45 -6.98 -5.22
C GLU A 45 -2.06 -6.76 -6.69
N CYS A 46 -2.17 -5.53 -7.18
CA CYS A 46 -1.72 -5.20 -8.53
C CYS A 46 -0.22 -5.38 -8.71
N MET A 47 0.57 -5.13 -7.66
CA MET A 47 2.01 -5.37 -7.70
C MET A 47 2.35 -6.85 -7.73
N VAL A 48 1.57 -7.67 -7.01
CA VAL A 48 1.82 -9.11 -6.88
C VAL A 48 1.25 -9.89 -8.07
N TRP A 49 0.04 -9.51 -8.52
CA TRP A 49 -0.66 -10.20 -9.60
C TRP A 49 -1.09 -9.24 -10.71
N PRO A 50 -0.14 -8.59 -11.39
CA PRO A 50 -0.50 -7.59 -12.39
C PRO A 50 -1.27 -8.17 -13.57
N ASP A 51 -0.94 -9.38 -14.00
CA ASP A 51 -1.60 -10.01 -15.14
C ASP A 51 -3.08 -10.28 -14.87
N PHE A 52 -3.40 -10.72 -13.66
CA PHE A 52 -4.79 -10.96 -13.27
C PHE A 52 -5.62 -9.68 -13.40
N TYR A 53 -5.11 -8.56 -12.87
CA TYR A 53 -5.85 -7.31 -12.88
C TYR A 53 -5.93 -6.71 -14.28
N LYS A 54 -4.94 -6.92 -15.12
CA LYS A 54 -5.02 -6.53 -16.53
C LYS A 54 -6.13 -7.29 -17.26
N GLN A 55 -6.26 -8.57 -16.98
CA GLN A 55 -7.31 -9.40 -17.62
C GLN A 55 -8.71 -8.95 -17.23
N VAL A 56 -8.91 -8.47 -16.00
CA VAL A 56 -10.21 -7.96 -15.57
C VAL A 56 -10.44 -6.50 -15.95
N GLY A 57 -9.55 -5.92 -16.76
CA GLY A 57 -9.73 -4.59 -17.32
C GLY A 57 -9.31 -3.44 -16.41
N ARG A 58 -8.50 -3.69 -15.39
CA ARG A 58 -8.01 -2.66 -14.50
C ARG A 58 -6.69 -2.07 -14.98
N ASP A 59 -6.52 -0.77 -14.78
CA ASP A 59 -5.26 -0.10 -15.04
C ASP A 59 -4.34 -0.28 -13.84
N VAL A 60 -3.45 -1.28 -13.95
CA VAL A 60 -2.54 -1.66 -12.87
C VAL A 60 -1.68 -0.47 -12.40
N ARG A 61 -1.18 0.33 -13.34
CA ARG A 61 -0.33 1.48 -12.98
C ARG A 61 -1.10 2.52 -12.18
N SER A 62 -2.32 2.84 -12.59
CA SER A 62 -3.16 3.79 -11.87
C SER A 62 -3.49 3.29 -10.48
N GLU A 63 -3.83 2.02 -10.34
CA GLU A 63 -4.18 1.44 -9.05
C GLU A 63 -2.98 1.46 -8.10
N ILE A 64 -1.80 1.12 -8.59
CA ILE A 64 -0.56 1.17 -7.81
C ILE A 64 -0.26 2.61 -7.38
N LYS A 65 -0.39 3.55 -8.31
CA LYS A 65 -0.12 4.95 -8.02
C LYS A 65 -1.04 5.49 -6.93
N VAL A 66 -2.33 5.20 -7.01
CA VAL A 66 -3.30 5.63 -6.01
C VAL A 66 -2.95 5.06 -4.64
N GLY A 67 -2.65 3.77 -4.57
CA GLY A 67 -2.29 3.14 -3.30
C GLY A 67 -1.01 3.69 -2.70
N VAL A 68 0.00 3.93 -3.53
CA VAL A 68 1.26 4.52 -3.08
C VAL A 68 1.04 5.95 -2.59
N GLU A 69 0.21 6.73 -3.28
CA GLU A 69 -0.12 8.10 -2.83
C GLU A 69 -0.79 8.09 -1.46
N VAL A 70 -1.73 7.17 -1.24
CA VAL A 70 -2.38 7.00 0.07
C VAL A 70 -1.35 6.61 1.13
N LEU A 71 -0.48 5.67 0.81
CA LEU A 71 0.56 5.21 1.71
C LEU A 71 1.49 6.35 2.13
N VAL A 72 1.95 7.14 1.18
CA VAL A 72 2.84 8.27 1.45
C VAL A 72 2.11 9.35 2.24
N LYS A 73 0.85 9.59 1.95
CA LYS A 73 0.03 10.55 2.71
C LYS A 73 -0.08 10.17 4.18
N LEU A 74 -0.25 8.89 4.46
CA LEU A 74 -0.46 8.39 5.83
C LEU A 74 0.87 8.18 6.59
N TYR A 75 1.91 7.73 5.92
CA TYR A 75 3.16 7.31 6.56
C TYR A 75 4.41 8.00 6.04
N GLY A 76 4.29 8.80 5.00
CA GLY A 76 5.40 9.59 4.52
C GLY A 76 5.73 10.72 5.48
N ALA A 77 6.98 11.12 5.52
CA ALA A 77 7.43 12.22 6.37
C ALA A 77 6.86 13.56 5.89
#